data_9ad8e44f8f8ee36ccb03222cb1c333fc
#
_entry.id   9ad8e44f8f8ee36ccb03222cb1c333fc
#
_cell.length_a   1.000
_cell.length_b   1.000
_cell.length_c   1.000
_cell.angle_alpha   90.00
_cell.angle_beta   90.00
_cell.angle_gamma   90.00
#
_symmetry.space_group_name_H-M   'P 1'
#
loop_
_entity.id
_entity.type
_entity.pdbx_description
1 polymer ?
#
loop_
_entity_poly.entity_id
_entity_poly.type
_entity_poly.pdbx_seq_one_letter_code
_entity_poly.pdbx_strand_id
1 'polypeptide(L)'
;MKNKKNIFLRKKILIYGLGKSGISSYKFLKKKADVYLFDDNSKINKKLVSLSKISKISFDVIIISPGIDISKCKLSMFLKKNSQKIYTDLDVLYSFYDNLSITITGTNGKSTTAKILHDALVDQKKDARLIGNIGNPALAEKKITKKTIFVIEASSYQLDYSKIFRSKYSLILNISADHIERHKNLKNYVNAKFKLIESQVKGNFAYVKKNDSLISKKIKKNKFKSKIYKVDISNLKNIIDKISNKYFASDGNRENLSFIFEIAPKLKLSKNRLIQTINNFKGLNYRQQIVFDKKNLTIINDSKSTSFASSENILNNLNDVYWILGGIPKKNDKFKLSKIKCKNIKAFIFGSYRNKFHKVLRNKLKVKKYKTLNETLRAIFLEIKDQEIKKNIIFFSPAGASFDSFKNFEDRGNYFNKIVKKLIYAK
;
A
#
# COMPACT_ATOMS: atom_id res chain seq x y z
N MET A 1 5.19 -3.77 -35.51
CA MET A 1 4.38 -3.40 -34.33
C MET A 1 3.05 -2.86 -34.81
N LYS A 2 1.91 -3.53 -34.54
CA LYS A 2 0.57 -3.06 -34.94
C LYS A 2 0.32 -1.73 -34.23
N ASN A 3 0.10 -0.65 -34.99
CA ASN A 3 -0.39 0.63 -34.49
C ASN A 3 -1.72 0.41 -33.76
N LYS A 4 -1.67 0.12 -32.45
CA LYS A 4 -2.86 0.10 -31.64
C LYS A 4 -3.37 1.54 -31.57
N LYS A 5 -4.46 1.82 -32.28
CA LYS A 5 -5.17 3.10 -32.17
C LYS A 5 -5.41 3.34 -30.68
N ASN A 6 -4.76 4.36 -30.09
CA ASN A 6 -4.85 4.63 -28.66
C ASN A 6 -6.29 5.05 -28.33
N ILE A 7 -6.95 4.27 -27.47
CA ILE A 7 -8.37 4.42 -27.16
C ILE A 7 -8.71 5.69 -26.37
N PHE A 8 -7.70 6.43 -25.90
CA PHE A 8 -7.88 7.67 -25.11
C PHE A 8 -7.62 8.95 -25.92
N LEU A 9 -6.98 8.85 -27.11
CA LEU A 9 -6.66 10.03 -27.91
C LEU A 9 -7.89 10.60 -28.59
N ARG A 10 -8.05 11.94 -28.55
CA ARG A 10 -9.16 12.70 -29.16
C ARG A 10 -10.54 12.21 -28.71
N LYS A 11 -10.64 11.66 -27.50
CA LYS A 11 -11.87 11.15 -26.92
C LYS A 11 -12.46 12.14 -25.94
N LYS A 12 -13.78 12.06 -25.76
CA LYS A 12 -14.50 12.75 -24.71
C LYS A 12 -14.43 11.95 -23.43
N ILE A 13 -13.65 12.42 -22.46
CA ILE A 13 -13.26 11.67 -21.27
C ILE A 13 -13.82 12.32 -20.01
N LEU A 14 -14.55 11.57 -19.21
CA LEU A 14 -14.87 11.97 -17.83
C LEU A 14 -13.79 11.41 -16.88
N ILE A 15 -13.19 12.27 -16.07
CA ILE A 15 -12.33 11.86 -14.95
C ILE A 15 -13.12 12.06 -13.66
N TYR A 16 -13.38 10.95 -12.95
CA TYR A 16 -14.11 10.95 -11.70
C TYR A 16 -13.21 10.62 -10.50
N GLY A 17 -13.20 11.53 -9.54
CA GLY A 17 -12.34 11.52 -8.38
C GLY A 17 -11.02 12.25 -8.63
N LEU A 18 -10.84 13.42 -7.97
CA LEU A 18 -9.71 14.32 -8.19
C LEU A 18 -8.67 14.25 -7.07
N GLY A 19 -8.45 13.06 -6.53
CA GLY A 19 -7.27 12.75 -5.74
C GLY A 19 -6.00 12.74 -6.60
N LYS A 20 -4.88 12.26 -6.04
CA LYS A 20 -3.56 12.23 -6.72
C LYS A 20 -3.63 11.58 -8.11
N SER A 21 -4.30 10.44 -8.25
CA SER A 21 -4.44 9.71 -9.53
C SER A 21 -5.28 10.48 -10.55
N GLY A 22 -6.44 11.01 -10.14
CA GLY A 22 -7.32 11.76 -11.06
C GLY A 22 -6.70 13.06 -11.54
N ILE A 23 -6.04 13.82 -10.66
CA ILE A 23 -5.31 15.04 -11.05
C ILE A 23 -4.16 14.70 -12.00
N SER A 24 -3.45 13.62 -11.77
CA SER A 24 -2.38 13.15 -12.65
C SER A 24 -2.92 12.77 -14.03
N SER A 25 -4.04 12.03 -14.07
CA SER A 25 -4.74 11.67 -15.32
C SER A 25 -5.18 12.90 -16.10
N TYR A 26 -5.74 13.90 -15.41
CA TYR A 26 -6.12 15.17 -16.03
C TYR A 26 -4.92 15.89 -16.64
N LYS A 27 -3.85 16.09 -15.87
CA LYS A 27 -2.63 16.76 -16.35
C LYS A 27 -2.05 16.07 -17.58
N PHE A 28 -2.10 14.73 -17.62
CA PHE A 28 -1.58 13.94 -18.72
C PHE A 28 -2.47 14.01 -19.98
N LEU A 29 -3.80 14.00 -19.81
CA LEU A 29 -4.75 13.88 -20.91
C LEU A 29 -5.27 15.21 -21.46
N LYS A 30 -5.24 16.31 -20.69
CA LYS A 30 -5.85 17.60 -21.07
C LYS A 30 -5.41 18.19 -22.40
N LYS A 31 -4.22 17.80 -22.92
CA LYS A 31 -3.72 18.20 -24.25
C LYS A 31 -3.93 17.13 -25.32
N LYS A 32 -4.54 15.99 -24.98
CA LYS A 32 -4.66 14.80 -25.85
C LYS A 32 -6.11 14.38 -26.09
N ALA A 33 -7.04 14.89 -25.27
CA ALA A 33 -8.46 14.53 -25.27
C ALA A 33 -9.31 15.69 -24.77
N ASP A 34 -10.62 15.64 -25.00
CA ASP A 34 -11.61 16.54 -24.40
C ASP A 34 -11.98 16.02 -23.01
N VAL A 35 -11.48 16.69 -21.96
CA VAL A 35 -11.51 16.16 -20.59
C VAL A 35 -12.46 16.95 -19.69
N TYR A 36 -13.39 16.23 -19.11
CA TYR A 36 -14.37 16.69 -18.13
C TYR A 36 -14.02 16.15 -16.75
N LEU A 37 -14.19 16.96 -15.71
CA LEU A 37 -13.81 16.66 -14.34
C LEU A 37 -15.03 16.57 -13.44
N PHE A 38 -15.09 15.52 -12.61
CA PHE A 38 -16.09 15.38 -11.57
C PHE A 38 -15.50 14.82 -10.27
N ASP A 39 -15.99 15.34 -9.14
CA ASP A 39 -15.67 14.82 -7.80
C ASP A 39 -16.89 15.00 -6.89
N ASP A 40 -17.09 14.08 -5.96
CA ASP A 40 -18.19 14.18 -4.97
C ASP A 40 -18.01 15.37 -4.03
N ASN A 41 -16.78 15.81 -3.83
CA ASN A 41 -16.41 17.01 -3.10
C ASN A 41 -16.24 18.20 -4.07
N SER A 42 -17.27 19.01 -4.21
CA SER A 42 -17.29 20.18 -5.11
C SER A 42 -16.26 21.28 -4.77
N LYS A 43 -15.69 21.27 -3.56
CA LYS A 43 -14.69 22.26 -3.12
C LYS A 43 -13.30 22.01 -3.71
N ILE A 44 -13.05 20.86 -4.31
CA ILE A 44 -11.71 20.47 -4.80
C ILE A 44 -11.28 21.26 -6.05
N ASN A 45 -12.21 21.59 -6.96
CA ASN A 45 -11.88 22.29 -8.21
C ASN A 45 -13.06 23.11 -8.73
N LYS A 46 -12.80 24.36 -9.17
CA LYS A 46 -13.80 25.26 -9.75
C LYS A 46 -14.26 24.84 -11.17
N LYS A 47 -13.55 23.94 -11.84
CA LYS A 47 -13.84 23.46 -13.21
C LYS A 47 -14.65 22.17 -13.25
N LEU A 48 -15.35 21.82 -12.18
CA LEU A 48 -16.16 20.60 -12.15
C LEU A 48 -17.41 20.75 -13.01
N VAL A 49 -17.73 19.67 -13.71
CA VAL A 49 -19.00 19.56 -14.43
C VAL A 49 -20.10 19.22 -13.43
N SER A 50 -21.26 19.86 -13.54
CA SER A 50 -22.40 19.57 -12.67
C SER A 50 -23.05 18.21 -12.99
N LEU A 51 -23.70 17.61 -12.00
CA LEU A 51 -24.43 16.35 -12.17
C LEU A 51 -25.43 16.39 -13.33
N SER A 52 -26.17 17.48 -13.46
CA SER A 52 -27.17 17.69 -14.53
C SER A 52 -26.55 17.73 -15.93
N LYS A 53 -25.32 18.22 -16.06
CA LYS A 53 -24.60 18.23 -17.35
C LYS A 53 -24.02 16.84 -17.68
N ILE A 54 -23.53 16.08 -16.69
CA ILE A 54 -22.95 14.75 -16.92
C ILE A 54 -23.94 13.80 -17.57
N SER A 55 -25.20 13.81 -17.14
CA SER A 55 -26.25 12.94 -17.71
C SER A 55 -26.58 13.26 -19.17
N LYS A 56 -26.30 14.50 -19.62
CA LYS A 56 -26.57 14.97 -21.00
C LYS A 56 -25.37 14.77 -21.94
N ILE A 57 -24.19 14.45 -21.42
CA ILE A 57 -22.98 14.28 -22.22
C ILE A 57 -22.72 12.78 -22.49
N SER A 58 -22.56 12.42 -23.75
CA SER A 58 -22.08 11.10 -24.12
C SER A 58 -20.56 11.05 -24.04
N PHE A 59 -20.04 10.35 -23.05
CA PHE A 59 -18.59 10.13 -22.90
C PHE A 59 -18.16 8.85 -23.63
N ASP A 60 -17.00 8.90 -24.30
CA ASP A 60 -16.36 7.72 -24.88
C ASP A 60 -15.68 6.86 -23.81
N VAL A 61 -15.10 7.54 -22.81
CA VAL A 61 -14.27 6.93 -21.74
C VAL A 61 -14.58 7.59 -20.40
N ILE A 62 -14.55 6.80 -19.35
CA ILE A 62 -14.65 7.26 -17.96
C ILE A 62 -13.42 6.75 -17.21
N ILE A 63 -12.59 7.65 -16.71
CA ILE A 63 -11.45 7.31 -15.87
C ILE A 63 -11.85 7.49 -14.42
N ILE A 64 -11.75 6.41 -13.65
CA ILE A 64 -12.17 6.43 -12.25
C ILE A 64 -10.96 6.34 -11.32
N SER A 65 -10.90 7.22 -10.33
CA SER A 65 -9.89 7.14 -9.28
C SER A 65 -10.13 5.96 -8.35
N PRO A 66 -9.08 5.29 -7.82
CA PRO A 66 -9.22 4.08 -6.99
C PRO A 66 -10.11 4.25 -5.75
N GLY A 67 -10.17 5.47 -5.20
CA GLY A 67 -10.99 5.79 -4.03
C GLY A 67 -12.49 5.80 -4.28
N ILE A 68 -12.93 5.90 -5.54
CA ILE A 68 -14.36 5.97 -5.88
C ILE A 68 -15.01 4.59 -5.81
N ASP A 69 -16.05 4.47 -5.00
CA ASP A 69 -16.90 3.28 -4.93
C ASP A 69 -18.10 3.43 -5.86
N ILE A 70 -18.11 2.71 -7.00
CA ILE A 70 -19.19 2.77 -7.98
C ILE A 70 -20.55 2.46 -7.36
N SER A 71 -20.59 1.65 -6.29
CA SER A 71 -21.86 1.27 -5.65
C SER A 71 -22.46 2.35 -4.74
N LYS A 72 -21.64 3.33 -4.31
CA LYS A 72 -22.00 4.31 -3.26
C LYS A 72 -21.82 5.78 -3.66
N CYS A 73 -21.19 6.05 -4.80
CA CYS A 73 -20.87 7.39 -5.26
C CYS A 73 -22.08 8.11 -5.87
N LYS A 74 -22.02 9.44 -6.00
CA LYS A 74 -23.09 10.26 -6.58
C LYS A 74 -23.48 9.85 -8.01
N LEU A 75 -22.54 9.36 -8.80
CA LEU A 75 -22.76 8.89 -10.17
C LEU A 75 -23.01 7.37 -10.27
N SER A 76 -23.41 6.70 -9.20
CA SER A 76 -23.53 5.21 -9.16
C SER A 76 -24.37 4.65 -10.31
N MET A 77 -25.57 5.17 -10.58
CA MET A 77 -26.43 4.71 -11.66
C MET A 77 -25.81 4.96 -13.04
N PHE A 78 -25.26 6.15 -13.27
CA PHE A 78 -24.58 6.51 -14.50
C PHE A 78 -23.37 5.60 -14.77
N LEU A 79 -22.55 5.32 -13.78
CA LEU A 79 -21.38 4.45 -13.91
C LEU A 79 -21.76 2.99 -14.15
N LYS A 80 -22.83 2.49 -13.52
CA LYS A 80 -23.33 1.12 -13.77
C LYS A 80 -23.79 0.96 -15.22
N LYS A 81 -24.55 1.94 -15.74
CA LYS A 81 -25.03 1.95 -17.14
C LYS A 81 -23.89 2.06 -18.14
N ASN A 82 -22.80 2.75 -17.79
CA ASN A 82 -21.62 2.95 -18.63
C ASN A 82 -20.41 2.07 -18.19
N SER A 83 -20.64 0.94 -17.54
CA SER A 83 -19.57 0.13 -16.95
C SER A 83 -18.51 -0.32 -17.96
N GLN A 84 -18.89 -0.57 -19.23
CA GLN A 84 -17.96 -0.92 -20.31
C GLN A 84 -17.01 0.23 -20.72
N LYS A 85 -17.32 1.50 -20.37
CA LYS A 85 -16.47 2.68 -20.67
C LYS A 85 -15.53 3.05 -19.52
N ILE A 86 -15.57 2.32 -18.40
CA ILE A 86 -14.77 2.60 -17.20
C ILE A 86 -13.37 2.04 -17.36
N TYR A 87 -12.37 2.86 -17.06
CA TYR A 87 -10.94 2.55 -17.07
C TYR A 87 -10.24 3.17 -15.86
N THR A 88 -8.99 2.78 -15.62
CA THR A 88 -8.14 3.31 -14.56
C THR A 88 -6.93 4.06 -15.12
N ASP A 89 -6.19 4.73 -14.24
CA ASP A 89 -4.91 5.35 -14.56
C ASP A 89 -3.87 4.34 -15.10
N LEU A 90 -3.94 3.08 -14.65
CA LEU A 90 -3.10 1.99 -15.15
C LEU A 90 -3.43 1.62 -16.60
N ASP A 91 -4.71 1.65 -16.99
CA ASP A 91 -5.13 1.43 -18.38
C ASP A 91 -4.62 2.53 -19.30
N VAL A 92 -4.69 3.78 -18.83
CA VAL A 92 -4.14 4.93 -19.57
C VAL A 92 -2.63 4.76 -19.73
N LEU A 93 -1.89 4.47 -18.64
CA LEU A 93 -0.45 4.23 -18.71
C LEU A 93 -0.11 3.18 -19.76
N TYR A 94 -0.76 2.02 -19.69
CA TYR A 94 -0.51 0.90 -20.62
C TYR A 94 -0.85 1.23 -22.06
N SER A 95 -1.83 2.11 -22.31
CA SER A 95 -2.20 2.53 -23.65
C SER A 95 -1.16 3.44 -24.32
N PHE A 96 -0.43 4.23 -23.52
CA PHE A 96 0.56 5.16 -24.02
C PHE A 96 1.99 4.62 -24.01
N TYR A 97 2.29 3.65 -23.12
CA TYR A 97 3.65 3.17 -22.88
C TYR A 97 3.71 1.64 -22.96
N ASP A 98 4.55 1.13 -23.87
CA ASP A 98 4.84 -0.31 -24.02
C ASP A 98 6.16 -0.66 -23.32
N ASN A 99 6.31 -0.19 -22.11
CA ASN A 99 7.51 -0.38 -21.30
C ASN A 99 7.45 -1.66 -20.48
N LEU A 100 8.62 -2.20 -20.15
CA LEU A 100 8.73 -3.28 -19.18
C LEU A 100 8.12 -2.84 -17.87
N SER A 101 7.17 -3.61 -17.37
CA SER A 101 6.51 -3.34 -16.09
C SER A 101 6.55 -4.54 -15.15
N ILE A 102 6.79 -4.24 -13.88
CA ILE A 102 6.76 -5.18 -12.76
C ILE A 102 5.66 -4.67 -11.84
N THR A 103 4.56 -5.42 -11.74
CA THR A 103 3.41 -4.98 -10.93
C THR A 103 3.26 -5.87 -9.72
N ILE A 104 3.20 -5.22 -8.56
CA ILE A 104 3.13 -5.87 -7.26
C ILE A 104 1.76 -5.61 -6.64
N THR A 105 1.05 -6.68 -6.29
CA THR A 105 -0.17 -6.65 -5.48
C THR A 105 -0.11 -7.68 -4.35
N GLY A 106 -1.06 -7.63 -3.45
CA GLY A 106 -1.16 -8.51 -2.28
C GLY A 106 -1.94 -7.81 -1.18
N THR A 107 -2.18 -8.47 -0.08
CA THR A 107 -2.73 -7.82 1.11
C THR A 107 -1.64 -7.04 1.82
N ASN A 108 -0.53 -7.68 2.14
CA ASN A 108 0.61 -7.10 2.84
C ASN A 108 1.88 -7.12 1.98
N GLY A 109 2.89 -6.33 2.33
CA GLY A 109 4.22 -6.36 1.74
C GLY A 109 4.42 -5.58 0.43
N LYS A 110 3.35 -5.19 -0.26
CA LYS A 110 3.38 -4.52 -1.57
C LYS A 110 4.40 -3.38 -1.68
N SER A 111 4.30 -2.41 -0.80
CA SER A 111 5.12 -1.20 -0.84
C SER A 111 6.59 -1.48 -0.55
N THR A 112 6.87 -2.37 0.39
CA THR A 112 8.24 -2.81 0.73
C THR A 112 8.88 -3.49 -0.48
N THR A 113 8.18 -4.47 -1.07
CA THR A 113 8.66 -5.19 -2.26
C THR A 113 8.88 -4.24 -3.44
N ALA A 114 7.93 -3.36 -3.72
CA ALA A 114 8.03 -2.39 -4.81
C ALA A 114 9.21 -1.42 -4.62
N LYS A 115 9.38 -0.90 -3.40
CA LYS A 115 10.48 0.04 -3.09
C LYS A 115 11.85 -0.62 -3.22
N ILE A 116 12.04 -1.83 -2.67
CA ILE A 116 13.32 -2.54 -2.74
C ILE A 116 13.66 -2.91 -4.19
N LEU A 117 12.69 -3.41 -4.97
CA LEU A 117 12.90 -3.68 -6.39
C LEU A 117 13.28 -2.44 -7.17
N HIS A 118 12.59 -1.33 -6.91
CA HIS A 118 12.93 -0.04 -7.52
C HIS A 118 14.36 0.37 -7.17
N ASP A 119 14.71 0.36 -5.88
CA ASP A 119 16.04 0.77 -5.42
C ASP A 119 17.13 -0.13 -6.00
N ALA A 120 16.92 -1.45 -6.00
CA ALA A 120 17.87 -2.38 -6.60
C ALA A 120 18.07 -2.17 -8.12
N LEU A 121 17.03 -1.75 -8.83
CA LEU A 121 17.15 -1.39 -10.25
C LEU A 121 17.96 -0.09 -10.41
N VAL A 122 17.67 0.93 -9.61
CA VAL A 122 18.37 2.23 -9.64
C VAL A 122 19.83 2.08 -9.22
N ASP A 123 20.12 1.38 -8.13
CA ASP A 123 21.49 1.12 -7.65
C ASP A 123 22.33 0.39 -8.70
N GLN A 124 21.68 -0.38 -9.58
CA GLN A 124 22.31 -1.06 -10.70
C GLN A 124 22.15 -0.29 -12.02
N LYS A 125 21.99 1.04 -11.95
CA LYS A 125 21.98 1.99 -13.05
C LYS A 125 20.89 1.73 -14.13
N LYS A 126 19.76 1.13 -13.74
CA LYS A 126 18.60 0.98 -14.62
C LYS A 126 17.66 2.18 -14.46
N ASP A 127 17.07 2.65 -15.55
CA ASP A 127 16.06 3.71 -15.52
C ASP A 127 14.74 3.13 -15.01
N ALA A 128 14.55 3.13 -13.69
CA ALA A 128 13.35 2.63 -13.04
C ALA A 128 12.48 3.75 -12.47
N ARG A 129 11.15 3.57 -12.50
CA ARG A 129 10.16 4.48 -11.90
C ARG A 129 9.25 3.73 -10.96
N LEU A 130 9.17 4.19 -9.72
CA LEU A 130 8.24 3.67 -8.70
C LEU A 130 6.94 4.44 -8.78
N ILE A 131 5.86 3.77 -9.18
CA ILE A 131 4.57 4.40 -9.48
C ILE A 131 3.39 3.60 -8.94
N GLY A 132 2.23 4.25 -8.90
CA GLY A 132 0.96 3.63 -8.50
C GLY A 132 0.51 4.02 -7.10
N ASN A 133 0.23 3.03 -6.25
CA ASN A 133 -0.24 3.25 -4.88
C ASN A 133 0.88 3.69 -3.91
N ILE A 134 2.14 3.53 -4.31
CA ILE A 134 3.35 4.11 -3.70
C ILE A 134 4.17 4.79 -4.78
N GLY A 135 5.03 5.73 -4.40
CA GLY A 135 5.79 6.55 -5.33
C GLY A 135 4.92 7.63 -5.99
N ASN A 136 5.18 7.89 -7.26
CA ASN A 136 4.39 8.85 -8.00
C ASN A 136 3.09 8.24 -8.56
N PRO A 137 2.02 9.04 -8.77
CA PRO A 137 0.88 8.58 -9.54
C PRO A 137 1.32 8.07 -10.92
N ALA A 138 0.66 7.02 -11.44
CA ALA A 138 1.08 6.32 -12.65
C ALA A 138 1.36 7.23 -13.86
N LEU A 139 0.62 8.32 -13.99
CA LEU A 139 0.73 9.26 -15.11
C LEU A 139 1.50 10.56 -14.79
N ALA A 140 2.17 10.64 -13.64
CA ALA A 140 2.94 11.83 -13.23
C ALA A 140 4.39 11.81 -13.73
N GLU A 141 4.90 10.65 -14.17
CA GLU A 141 6.27 10.49 -14.62
C GLU A 141 6.57 11.27 -15.89
N LYS A 142 7.78 11.81 -15.94
CA LYS A 142 8.31 12.57 -17.08
C LYS A 142 9.55 11.88 -17.64
N LYS A 143 9.95 12.27 -18.85
CA LYS A 143 11.17 11.77 -19.54
C LYS A 143 11.21 10.24 -19.61
N ILE A 144 10.07 9.61 -19.93
CA ILE A 144 9.96 8.17 -20.14
C ILE A 144 10.61 7.82 -21.48
N THR A 145 11.55 6.88 -21.45
CA THR A 145 12.23 6.31 -22.63
C THR A 145 11.82 4.86 -22.83
N LYS A 146 12.17 4.25 -23.94
CA LYS A 146 11.94 2.81 -24.17
C LYS A 146 12.67 1.89 -23.17
N LYS A 147 13.73 2.41 -22.51
CA LYS A 147 14.50 1.69 -21.50
C LYS A 147 13.91 1.81 -20.08
N THR A 148 12.98 2.74 -19.88
CA THR A 148 12.36 2.94 -18.57
C THR A 148 11.60 1.70 -18.11
N ILE A 149 11.83 1.29 -16.86
CA ILE A 149 11.17 0.15 -16.21
C ILE A 149 10.17 0.69 -15.20
N PHE A 150 8.91 0.28 -15.30
CA PHE A 150 7.91 0.64 -14.31
C PHE A 150 7.83 -0.41 -13.20
N VAL A 151 8.08 -0.01 -11.98
CA VAL A 151 7.78 -0.77 -10.76
C VAL A 151 6.49 -0.23 -10.18
N ILE A 152 5.41 -1.01 -10.28
CA ILE A 152 4.05 -0.56 -10.02
C ILE A 152 3.50 -1.23 -8.77
N GLU A 153 3.15 -0.46 -7.76
CA GLU A 153 2.28 -0.98 -6.70
C GLU A 153 0.82 -0.81 -7.12
N ALA A 154 0.09 -1.93 -7.30
CA ALA A 154 -1.32 -1.90 -7.66
C ALA A 154 -2.21 -2.34 -6.50
N SER A 155 -3.18 -1.48 -6.13
CA SER A 155 -4.23 -1.82 -5.18
C SER A 155 -5.28 -2.73 -5.82
N SER A 156 -6.05 -3.46 -4.99
CA SER A 156 -7.20 -4.23 -5.48
C SER A 156 -8.26 -3.35 -6.15
N TYR A 157 -8.38 -2.09 -5.73
CA TYR A 157 -9.32 -1.12 -6.30
C TYR A 157 -8.95 -0.72 -7.73
N GLN A 158 -7.65 -0.46 -7.99
CA GLN A 158 -7.15 -0.18 -9.34
C GLN A 158 -7.35 -1.38 -10.25
N LEU A 159 -6.98 -2.57 -9.80
CA LEU A 159 -7.09 -3.79 -10.58
C LEU A 159 -8.54 -4.19 -10.84
N ASP A 160 -9.47 -3.91 -9.92
CA ASP A 160 -10.88 -4.26 -10.08
C ASP A 160 -11.55 -3.55 -11.26
N TYR A 161 -11.19 -2.30 -11.51
CA TYR A 161 -11.73 -1.51 -12.61
C TYR A 161 -10.85 -1.49 -13.86
N SER A 162 -9.64 -2.02 -13.78
CA SER A 162 -8.73 -2.08 -14.93
C SER A 162 -9.21 -3.12 -15.96
N LYS A 163 -9.06 -2.78 -17.25
CA LYS A 163 -9.54 -3.59 -18.37
C LYS A 163 -8.46 -3.99 -19.36
N ILE A 164 -7.59 -3.06 -19.70
CA ILE A 164 -6.58 -3.29 -20.75
C ILE A 164 -5.17 -3.36 -20.18
N PHE A 165 -4.97 -2.93 -18.93
CA PHE A 165 -3.67 -2.95 -18.29
C PHE A 165 -3.08 -4.35 -18.25
N ARG A 166 -1.83 -4.46 -18.65
CA ARG A 166 -1.08 -5.71 -18.68
C ARG A 166 0.34 -5.48 -18.24
N SER A 167 0.81 -6.32 -17.33
CA SER A 167 2.18 -6.26 -16.81
C SER A 167 3.01 -7.42 -17.34
N LYS A 168 4.30 -7.16 -17.66
CA LYS A 168 5.25 -8.21 -18.07
C LYS A 168 5.50 -9.19 -16.92
N TYR A 169 5.73 -8.64 -15.72
CA TYR A 169 5.94 -9.40 -14.49
C TYR A 169 4.89 -9.01 -13.46
N SER A 170 4.15 -9.98 -12.99
CA SER A 170 3.07 -9.79 -12.00
C SER A 170 3.40 -10.55 -10.72
N LEU A 171 3.35 -9.87 -9.56
CA LEU A 171 3.61 -10.46 -8.26
C LEU A 171 2.34 -10.37 -7.41
N ILE A 172 1.81 -11.52 -6.95
CA ILE A 172 0.78 -11.58 -5.91
C ILE A 172 1.43 -12.16 -4.65
N LEU A 173 1.77 -11.28 -3.70
CA LEU A 173 2.56 -11.63 -2.53
C LEU A 173 1.81 -12.56 -1.57
N ASN A 174 0.58 -12.17 -1.21
CA ASN A 174 -0.29 -12.92 -0.30
C ASN A 174 -1.73 -12.40 -0.40
N ILE A 175 -2.69 -13.20 0.02
CA ILE A 175 -4.08 -12.80 0.11
C ILE A 175 -4.67 -13.22 1.45
N SER A 176 -5.13 -12.25 2.23
CA SER A 176 -5.93 -12.44 3.44
C SER A 176 -7.11 -11.48 3.44
N ALA A 177 -8.11 -11.71 4.25
CA ALA A 177 -9.33 -10.90 4.28
C ALA A 177 -9.00 -9.43 4.60
N ASP A 178 -9.28 -8.56 3.64
CA ASP A 178 -9.15 -7.11 3.77
C ASP A 178 -10.10 -6.42 2.78
N HIS A 179 -10.50 -5.17 3.07
CA HIS A 179 -11.36 -4.38 2.19
C HIS A 179 -12.68 -5.05 1.78
N ILE A 180 -13.25 -5.89 2.67
CA ILE A 180 -14.49 -6.63 2.40
C ILE A 180 -15.68 -5.67 2.25
N GLU A 181 -15.68 -4.56 2.96
CA GLU A 181 -16.69 -3.50 2.84
C GLU A 181 -16.77 -2.90 1.42
N ARG A 182 -15.67 -2.94 0.66
CA ARG A 182 -15.57 -2.47 -0.71
C ARG A 182 -15.85 -3.57 -1.73
N HIS A 183 -15.23 -4.73 -1.56
CA HIS A 183 -15.35 -5.87 -2.48
C HIS A 183 -16.57 -6.75 -2.20
N LYS A 184 -17.35 -6.45 -1.15
CA LYS A 184 -18.53 -7.20 -0.66
C LYS A 184 -18.18 -8.54 -0.01
N ASN A 185 -17.26 -9.32 -0.58
CA ASN A 185 -16.81 -10.60 -0.05
C ASN A 185 -15.36 -10.91 -0.43
N LEU A 186 -14.80 -11.94 0.21
CA LEU A 186 -13.42 -12.37 0.00
C LEU A 186 -13.18 -12.88 -1.43
N LYS A 187 -14.15 -13.54 -2.05
CA LYS A 187 -14.05 -14.05 -3.44
C LYS A 187 -13.83 -12.91 -4.44
N ASN A 188 -14.56 -11.82 -4.30
CA ASN A 188 -14.41 -10.65 -5.17
C ASN A 188 -13.05 -9.96 -4.95
N TYR A 189 -12.57 -9.88 -3.70
CA TYR A 189 -11.25 -9.34 -3.40
C TYR A 189 -10.13 -10.16 -4.04
N VAL A 190 -10.21 -11.50 -3.96
CA VAL A 190 -9.29 -12.41 -4.66
C VAL A 190 -9.36 -12.19 -6.17
N ASN A 191 -10.58 -12.16 -6.74
CA ASN A 191 -10.77 -11.95 -8.18
C ASN A 191 -10.18 -10.61 -8.64
N ALA A 192 -10.39 -9.52 -7.90
CA ALA A 192 -9.83 -8.21 -8.23
C ALA A 192 -8.29 -8.25 -8.35
N LYS A 193 -7.59 -8.94 -7.43
CA LYS A 193 -6.13 -9.09 -7.54
C LYS A 193 -5.69 -9.99 -8.68
N PHE A 194 -6.44 -11.04 -8.96
CA PHE A 194 -6.13 -11.99 -10.02
C PHE A 194 -6.34 -11.42 -11.43
N LYS A 195 -7.12 -10.34 -11.61
CA LYS A 195 -7.19 -9.61 -12.89
C LYS A 195 -5.80 -9.25 -13.42
N LEU A 196 -4.83 -9.01 -12.53
CA LEU A 196 -3.44 -8.73 -12.89
C LEU A 196 -2.80 -9.90 -13.67
N ILE A 197 -3.09 -11.15 -13.31
CA ILE A 197 -2.57 -12.34 -13.99
C ILE A 197 -3.49 -12.73 -15.15
N GLU A 198 -4.80 -12.61 -14.99
CA GLU A 198 -5.80 -12.91 -16.02
C GLU A 198 -5.63 -12.06 -17.30
N SER A 199 -5.16 -10.81 -17.16
CA SER A 199 -4.85 -9.93 -18.29
C SER A 199 -3.57 -10.30 -19.04
N GLN A 200 -2.69 -11.12 -18.47
CA GLN A 200 -1.40 -11.50 -19.06
C GLN A 200 -1.56 -12.42 -20.29
N VAL A 201 -0.56 -12.41 -21.17
CA VAL A 201 -0.50 -13.25 -22.37
C VAL A 201 0.72 -14.17 -22.33
N LYS A 202 0.82 -15.09 -23.30
CA LYS A 202 2.01 -15.94 -23.51
C LYS A 202 3.28 -15.06 -23.54
N GLY A 203 4.31 -15.51 -22.81
CA GLY A 203 5.56 -14.74 -22.65
C GLY A 203 5.56 -13.76 -21.50
N ASN A 204 4.44 -13.55 -20.77
CA ASN A 204 4.43 -12.87 -19.48
C ASN A 204 4.64 -13.87 -18.33
N PHE A 205 4.98 -13.35 -17.14
CA PHE A 205 5.36 -14.15 -16.00
C PHE A 205 4.61 -13.67 -14.75
N ALA A 206 4.06 -14.63 -14.00
CA ALA A 206 3.41 -14.39 -12.73
C ALA A 206 4.15 -15.10 -11.59
N TYR A 207 4.37 -14.38 -10.50
CA TYR A 207 4.98 -14.89 -9.28
C TYR A 207 3.94 -14.86 -8.17
N VAL A 208 3.70 -15.98 -7.52
CA VAL A 208 2.67 -16.12 -6.50
C VAL A 208 3.18 -16.91 -5.30
N LYS A 209 2.68 -16.62 -4.11
CA LYS A 209 3.04 -17.37 -2.91
C LYS A 209 2.65 -18.84 -3.03
N LYS A 210 3.60 -19.75 -2.74
CA LYS A 210 3.43 -21.21 -2.84
C LYS A 210 2.35 -21.72 -1.89
N ASN A 211 2.42 -21.37 -0.62
CA ASN A 211 1.60 -21.93 0.45
C ASN A 211 0.48 -20.98 0.89
N ASP A 212 -0.17 -20.30 -0.05
CA ASP A 212 -1.38 -19.49 0.19
C ASP A 212 -2.60 -20.25 -0.36
N SER A 213 -3.53 -20.62 0.51
CA SER A 213 -4.69 -21.44 0.18
C SER A 213 -5.62 -20.78 -0.83
N LEU A 214 -5.84 -19.45 -0.72
CA LEU A 214 -6.70 -18.69 -1.64
C LEU A 214 -6.07 -18.59 -3.03
N ILE A 215 -4.79 -18.33 -3.10
CA ILE A 215 -4.02 -18.28 -4.35
C ILE A 215 -4.02 -19.66 -5.00
N SER A 216 -3.70 -20.71 -4.26
CA SER A 216 -3.65 -22.09 -4.75
C SER A 216 -4.99 -22.57 -5.29
N LYS A 217 -6.09 -22.25 -4.58
CA LYS A 217 -7.47 -22.55 -5.01
C LYS A 217 -7.83 -21.84 -6.33
N LYS A 218 -7.45 -20.57 -6.46
CA LYS A 218 -7.72 -19.79 -7.67
C LYS A 218 -6.90 -20.29 -8.86
N ILE A 219 -5.64 -20.67 -8.66
CA ILE A 219 -4.77 -21.20 -9.73
C ILE A 219 -5.28 -22.56 -10.22
N LYS A 220 -5.67 -23.46 -9.32
CA LYS A 220 -6.20 -24.77 -9.69
C LYS A 220 -7.50 -24.69 -10.53
N LYS A 221 -8.32 -23.66 -10.30
CA LYS A 221 -9.62 -23.48 -10.97
C LYS A 221 -9.55 -22.79 -12.33
N ASN A 222 -8.43 -22.16 -12.69
CA ASN A 222 -8.35 -21.32 -13.88
C ASN A 222 -7.10 -21.65 -14.70
N LYS A 223 -7.21 -21.56 -16.02
CA LYS A 223 -6.08 -21.61 -16.95
C LYS A 223 -5.57 -20.19 -17.20
N PHE A 224 -4.28 -19.99 -17.08
CA PHE A 224 -3.60 -18.69 -17.32
C PHE A 224 -2.68 -18.81 -18.53
N LYS A 225 -2.58 -17.73 -19.31
CA LYS A 225 -1.71 -17.66 -20.50
C LYS A 225 -0.25 -17.40 -20.12
N SER A 226 -0.01 -16.79 -18.97
CA SER A 226 1.34 -16.51 -18.44
C SER A 226 1.94 -17.73 -17.75
N LYS A 227 3.27 -17.78 -17.69
CA LYS A 227 3.99 -18.79 -16.90
C LYS A 227 3.93 -18.39 -15.43
N ILE A 228 3.43 -19.30 -14.57
CA ILE A 228 3.29 -19.07 -13.13
C ILE A 228 4.46 -19.72 -12.39
N TYR A 229 5.13 -18.90 -11.54
CA TYR A 229 6.16 -19.35 -10.61
C TYR A 229 5.60 -19.30 -9.18
N LYS A 230 5.74 -20.39 -8.45
CA LYS A 230 5.36 -20.48 -7.04
C LYS A 230 6.56 -20.11 -6.18
N VAL A 231 6.49 -19.01 -5.47
CA VAL A 231 7.57 -18.48 -4.63
C VAL A 231 7.47 -19.07 -3.22
N ASP A 232 8.59 -19.58 -2.71
CA ASP A 232 8.70 -20.15 -1.38
C ASP A 232 9.75 -19.40 -0.56
N ILE A 233 9.46 -19.14 0.71
CA ILE A 233 10.40 -18.49 1.64
C ILE A 233 11.64 -19.35 1.89
N SER A 234 11.53 -20.68 1.74
CA SER A 234 12.66 -21.60 1.88
C SER A 234 13.80 -21.32 0.89
N ASN A 235 13.49 -20.67 -0.25
CA ASN A 235 14.49 -20.27 -1.25
C ASN A 235 15.49 -19.23 -0.71
N LEU A 236 15.23 -18.64 0.45
CA LEU A 236 16.13 -17.67 1.10
C LEU A 236 17.18 -18.32 2.00
N LYS A 237 17.10 -19.62 2.33
CA LYS A 237 18.00 -20.29 3.32
C LYS A 237 19.47 -19.95 3.10
N ASN A 238 19.94 -19.99 1.85
CA ASN A 238 21.35 -19.74 1.50
C ASN A 238 21.70 -18.24 1.32
N ILE A 239 20.78 -17.34 1.62
CA ILE A 239 20.95 -15.91 1.39
C ILE A 239 20.71 -15.12 2.68
N ILE A 240 19.85 -15.63 3.55
CA ILE A 240 19.37 -14.91 4.73
C ILE A 240 20.50 -14.52 5.68
N ASP A 241 21.53 -15.36 5.81
CA ASP A 241 22.71 -15.10 6.65
C ASP A 241 23.56 -13.92 6.16
N LYS A 242 23.41 -13.55 4.86
CA LYS A 242 24.08 -12.38 4.27
C LYS A 242 23.27 -11.08 4.45
N ILE A 243 22.05 -11.18 5.02
CA ILE A 243 21.17 -10.03 5.24
C ILE A 243 21.25 -9.64 6.70
N SER A 244 22.07 -8.61 6.99
CA SER A 244 22.29 -8.06 8.32
C SER A 244 21.22 -7.06 8.76
N ASN A 245 20.39 -6.57 7.84
CA ASN A 245 19.40 -5.55 8.13
C ASN A 245 18.22 -6.10 8.95
N LYS A 246 18.12 -5.67 10.20
CA LYS A 246 17.09 -6.07 11.17
C LYS A 246 15.64 -5.83 10.70
N TYR A 247 15.41 -4.94 9.74
CA TYR A 247 14.10 -4.72 9.12
C TYR A 247 13.52 -6.02 8.53
N PHE A 248 14.37 -6.93 8.08
CA PHE A 248 13.99 -8.21 7.47
C PHE A 248 14.02 -9.40 8.45
N ALA A 249 14.07 -9.15 9.74
CA ALA A 249 14.02 -10.21 10.75
C ALA A 249 12.65 -10.92 10.81
N SER A 250 11.55 -10.23 10.47
CA SER A 250 10.20 -10.81 10.49
C SER A 250 9.92 -11.69 9.28
N ASP A 251 9.12 -12.74 9.45
CA ASP A 251 8.73 -13.66 8.37
C ASP A 251 8.03 -12.96 7.20
N GLY A 252 7.16 -11.99 7.49
CA GLY A 252 6.48 -11.20 6.46
C GLY A 252 7.45 -10.40 5.58
N ASN A 253 8.51 -9.85 6.16
CA ASN A 253 9.54 -9.14 5.39
C ASN A 253 10.47 -10.11 4.66
N ARG A 254 10.78 -11.28 5.24
CA ARG A 254 11.51 -12.36 4.56
C ARG A 254 10.72 -12.89 3.36
N GLU A 255 9.40 -13.05 3.51
CA GLU A 255 8.52 -13.40 2.39
C GLU A 255 8.62 -12.37 1.24
N ASN A 256 8.65 -11.08 1.53
CA ASN A 256 8.85 -10.06 0.51
C ASN A 256 10.19 -10.23 -0.22
N LEU A 257 11.27 -10.56 0.50
CA LEU A 257 12.58 -10.81 -0.08
C LEU A 257 12.58 -12.03 -1.00
N SER A 258 11.84 -13.10 -0.68
CA SER A 258 11.78 -14.29 -1.53
C SER A 258 11.26 -13.96 -2.93
N PHE A 259 10.26 -13.10 -3.05
CA PHE A 259 9.78 -12.60 -4.34
C PHE A 259 10.82 -11.77 -5.09
N ILE A 260 11.56 -10.94 -4.37
CA ILE A 260 12.59 -10.08 -4.96
C ILE A 260 13.73 -10.93 -5.53
N PHE A 261 14.23 -11.92 -4.78
CA PHE A 261 15.29 -12.80 -5.23
C PHE A 261 14.84 -13.72 -6.37
N GLU A 262 13.57 -14.14 -6.39
CA GLU A 262 13.01 -14.97 -7.46
C GLU A 262 12.90 -14.22 -8.79
N ILE A 263 12.55 -12.94 -8.78
CA ILE A 263 12.45 -12.14 -10.01
C ILE A 263 13.80 -11.55 -10.45
N ALA A 264 14.75 -11.36 -9.54
CA ALA A 264 16.03 -10.69 -9.79
C ALA A 264 16.80 -11.21 -11.02
N PRO A 265 16.90 -12.54 -11.28
CA PRO A 265 17.57 -13.06 -12.47
C PRO A 265 16.89 -12.64 -13.78
N LYS A 266 15.54 -12.56 -13.81
CA LYS A 266 14.78 -12.10 -14.98
C LYS A 266 15.00 -10.62 -15.28
N LEU A 267 15.34 -9.85 -14.25
CA LEU A 267 15.69 -8.43 -14.35
C LEU A 267 17.18 -8.21 -14.59
N LYS A 268 17.98 -9.29 -14.66
CA LYS A 268 19.45 -9.24 -14.77
C LYS A 268 20.08 -8.40 -13.65
N LEU A 269 19.61 -8.61 -12.41
CA LEU A 269 20.17 -7.97 -11.22
C LEU A 269 21.30 -8.82 -10.63
N SER A 270 22.42 -8.19 -10.31
CA SER A 270 23.52 -8.80 -9.56
C SER A 270 23.06 -9.13 -8.14
N LYS A 271 23.25 -10.38 -7.72
CA LYS A 271 22.87 -10.87 -6.39
C LYS A 271 23.60 -10.11 -5.27
N ASN A 272 24.89 -9.87 -5.42
CA ASN A 272 25.68 -9.18 -4.40
C ASN A 272 25.24 -7.70 -4.24
N ARG A 273 25.02 -6.99 -5.35
CA ARG A 273 24.48 -5.62 -5.28
C ARG A 273 23.06 -5.58 -4.71
N LEU A 274 22.22 -6.56 -5.03
CA LEU A 274 20.89 -6.67 -4.43
C LEU A 274 20.95 -6.84 -2.91
N ILE A 275 21.87 -7.69 -2.40
CA ILE A 275 22.09 -7.85 -0.96
C ILE A 275 22.55 -6.52 -0.33
N GLN A 276 23.45 -5.77 -0.98
CA GLN A 276 23.88 -4.46 -0.51
C GLN A 276 22.70 -3.48 -0.43
N THR A 277 21.86 -3.41 -1.47
CA THR A 277 20.64 -2.56 -1.46
C THR A 277 19.73 -2.94 -0.29
N ILE A 278 19.52 -4.24 -0.05
CA ILE A 278 18.67 -4.74 1.05
C ILE A 278 19.29 -4.38 2.40
N ASN A 279 20.60 -4.55 2.59
CA ASN A 279 21.28 -4.21 3.83
C ASN A 279 21.26 -2.69 4.12
N ASN A 280 21.28 -1.87 3.10
CA ASN A 280 21.19 -0.40 3.19
C ASN A 280 19.75 0.13 3.26
N PHE A 281 18.73 -0.73 3.14
CA PHE A 281 17.34 -0.32 3.11
C PHE A 281 16.90 0.27 4.47
N LYS A 282 16.49 1.53 4.46
CA LYS A 282 16.10 2.28 5.68
C LYS A 282 14.62 2.12 6.04
N GLY A 283 13.90 1.16 5.42
CA GLY A 283 12.46 1.02 5.59
C GLY A 283 11.66 2.04 4.76
N LEU A 284 10.37 1.98 4.93
CA LEU A 284 9.44 2.95 4.35
C LEU A 284 9.01 3.92 5.44
N ASN A 285 8.91 5.21 5.09
CA ASN A 285 8.36 6.20 6.01
C ASN A 285 6.98 5.75 6.52
N TYR A 286 6.81 5.82 7.83
CA TYR A 286 5.56 5.48 8.54
C TYR A 286 5.10 4.02 8.39
N ARG A 287 6.00 3.11 8.01
CA ARG A 287 5.77 1.66 7.96
C ARG A 287 6.92 0.94 8.67
N GLN A 288 6.75 0.65 9.94
CA GLN A 288 7.79 0.10 10.82
C GLN A 288 9.10 0.91 10.77
N GLN A 289 8.99 2.21 10.51
CA GLN A 289 10.12 3.12 10.43
C GLN A 289 10.78 3.24 11.79
N ILE A 290 12.04 2.86 11.91
CA ILE A 290 12.83 3.12 13.10
C ILE A 290 13.19 4.61 13.11
N VAL A 291 12.63 5.36 14.04
CA VAL A 291 12.85 6.81 14.21
C VAL A 291 14.02 7.09 15.13
N PHE A 292 14.21 6.20 16.10
CA PHE A 292 15.28 6.28 17.07
C PHE A 292 15.67 4.87 17.56
N ASP A 293 16.96 4.59 17.66
CA ASP A 293 17.49 3.32 18.20
C ASP A 293 18.83 3.59 18.91
N LYS A 294 18.80 3.68 20.22
CA LYS A 294 19.99 3.80 21.09
C LYS A 294 19.80 2.94 22.34
N LYS A 295 20.92 2.39 22.87
CA LYS A 295 21.06 1.46 24.01
C LYS A 295 19.76 0.88 24.60
N ASN A 296 18.94 1.71 25.27
CA ASN A 296 17.78 1.25 26.03
C ASN A 296 16.42 1.68 25.44
N LEU A 297 16.40 2.34 24.26
CA LEU A 297 15.17 2.83 23.66
C LEU A 297 15.17 2.67 22.16
N THR A 298 14.14 1.96 21.64
CA THR A 298 13.83 1.91 20.21
C THR A 298 12.46 2.55 19.98
N ILE A 299 12.34 3.47 19.03
CA ILE A 299 11.08 4.12 18.67
C ILE A 299 10.74 3.79 17.21
N ILE A 300 9.57 3.18 17.03
CA ILE A 300 9.10 2.71 15.73
C ILE A 300 7.82 3.46 15.34
N ASN A 301 7.83 4.08 14.16
CA ASN A 301 6.69 4.74 13.56
C ASN A 301 6.04 3.83 12.49
N ASP A 302 4.84 3.36 12.78
CA ASP A 302 4.01 2.57 11.87
C ASP A 302 2.64 3.25 11.65
N SER A 303 2.65 4.58 11.45
CA SER A 303 1.45 5.39 11.27
C SER A 303 0.53 4.90 10.14
N LYS A 304 1.04 4.10 9.21
CA LYS A 304 0.27 3.47 8.12
C LYS A 304 -0.65 2.36 8.59
N SER A 305 -0.42 1.79 9.77
CA SER A 305 -1.28 0.75 10.35
C SER A 305 -2.65 1.32 10.71
N THR A 306 -3.71 0.77 10.13
CA THR A 306 -5.09 1.24 10.29
C THR A 306 -6.04 0.16 10.80
N SER A 307 -5.51 -0.98 11.27
CA SER A 307 -6.28 -2.08 11.85
C SER A 307 -5.49 -2.80 12.93
N PHE A 308 -6.18 -3.48 13.85
CA PHE A 308 -5.55 -4.34 14.85
C PHE A 308 -4.67 -5.41 14.22
N ALA A 309 -5.17 -6.09 13.16
CA ALA A 309 -4.41 -7.13 12.48
C ALA A 309 -3.05 -6.64 11.95
N SER A 310 -2.96 -5.40 11.46
CA SER A 310 -1.69 -4.80 11.02
C SER A 310 -0.73 -4.59 12.18
N SER A 311 -1.21 -4.11 13.32
CA SER A 311 -0.40 -3.88 14.53
C SER A 311 0.01 -5.19 15.20
N GLU A 312 -0.88 -6.17 15.26
CA GLU A 312 -0.64 -7.48 15.87
C GLU A 312 0.48 -8.25 15.20
N ASN A 313 0.58 -8.19 13.87
CA ASN A 313 1.66 -8.83 13.12
C ASN A 313 3.07 -8.40 13.60
N ILE A 314 3.18 -7.17 14.08
CA ILE A 314 4.44 -6.62 14.58
C ILE A 314 4.57 -6.87 16.07
N LEU A 315 3.51 -6.63 16.84
CA LEU A 315 3.46 -6.83 18.30
C LEU A 315 3.80 -8.27 18.68
N ASN A 316 3.45 -9.26 17.86
CA ASN A 316 3.83 -10.66 18.06
C ASN A 316 5.34 -10.89 18.17
N ASN A 317 6.16 -10.04 17.56
CA ASN A 317 7.61 -10.16 17.51
C ASN A 317 8.34 -9.17 18.44
N LEU A 318 7.59 -8.37 19.20
CA LEU A 318 8.13 -7.37 20.11
C LEU A 318 7.87 -7.78 21.57
N ASN A 319 8.76 -7.36 22.47
CA ASN A 319 8.60 -7.49 23.91
C ASN A 319 8.82 -6.14 24.58
N ASP A 320 8.27 -5.93 25.79
CA ASP A 320 8.37 -4.71 26.58
C ASP A 320 7.99 -3.43 25.80
N VAL A 321 6.74 -3.44 25.31
CA VAL A 321 6.24 -2.46 24.34
C VAL A 321 5.30 -1.44 24.98
N TYR A 322 5.60 -0.17 24.76
CA TYR A 322 4.68 0.96 24.89
C TYR A 322 3.96 1.17 23.56
N TRP A 323 2.80 0.55 23.41
CA TRP A 323 2.02 0.63 22.17
C TRP A 323 1.13 1.85 22.12
N ILE A 324 1.36 2.75 21.17
CA ILE A 324 0.54 3.95 20.96
C ILE A 324 -0.47 3.67 19.84
N LEU A 325 -1.76 3.84 20.16
CA LEU A 325 -2.84 3.62 19.21
C LEU A 325 -3.92 4.70 19.30
N GLY A 326 -4.70 4.88 18.21
CA GLY A 326 -5.74 5.90 18.10
C GLY A 326 -6.14 6.18 16.65
N GLY A 327 -7.11 7.10 16.48
CA GLY A 327 -7.73 7.35 15.17
C GLY A 327 -9.08 6.67 15.04
N ILE A 328 -9.66 6.66 13.84
CA ILE A 328 -10.97 6.06 13.55
C ILE A 328 -10.83 4.53 13.49
N PRO A 329 -11.44 3.77 14.43
CA PRO A 329 -11.35 2.32 14.39
C PRO A 329 -12.13 1.74 13.20
N LYS A 330 -11.61 0.68 12.61
CA LYS A 330 -12.26 -0.05 11.54
C LYS A 330 -13.48 -0.83 12.07
N LYS A 331 -14.59 -0.81 11.36
CA LYS A 331 -15.81 -1.55 11.77
C LYS A 331 -15.50 -3.05 11.83
N ASN A 332 -15.95 -3.71 12.91
CA ASN A 332 -15.74 -5.15 13.17
C ASN A 332 -14.27 -5.61 13.25
N ASP A 333 -13.32 -4.69 13.46
CA ASP A 333 -11.92 -5.06 13.71
C ASP A 333 -11.77 -5.65 15.10
N LYS A 334 -11.19 -6.85 15.19
CA LYS A 334 -11.06 -7.62 16.45
C LYS A 334 -9.59 -7.72 16.83
N PHE A 335 -9.30 -7.44 18.11
CA PHE A 335 -7.99 -7.67 18.69
C PHE A 335 -7.84 -9.15 19.09
N LYS A 336 -6.84 -9.84 18.53
CA LYS A 336 -6.66 -11.30 18.63
C LYS A 336 -5.34 -11.74 19.27
N LEU A 337 -4.50 -10.80 19.74
CA LEU A 337 -3.22 -11.13 20.34
C LEU A 337 -3.41 -12.05 21.57
N SER A 338 -2.52 -13.03 21.74
CA SER A 338 -2.60 -14.00 22.83
C SER A 338 -2.40 -13.34 24.20
N LYS A 339 -2.97 -13.92 25.26
CA LYS A 339 -2.83 -13.42 26.64
C LYS A 339 -1.36 -13.36 27.08
N ILE A 340 -0.54 -14.32 26.67
CA ILE A 340 0.89 -14.36 26.99
C ILE A 340 1.62 -13.13 26.41
N LYS A 341 1.38 -12.81 25.14
CA LYS A 341 1.97 -11.62 24.50
C LYS A 341 1.46 -10.31 25.09
N CYS A 342 0.21 -10.27 25.50
CA CYS A 342 -0.39 -9.09 26.13
C CYS A 342 0.29 -8.67 27.45
N LYS A 343 0.91 -9.60 28.20
CA LYS A 343 1.59 -9.30 29.47
C LYS A 343 2.73 -8.28 29.30
N ASN A 344 3.40 -8.28 28.16
CA ASN A 344 4.57 -7.44 27.89
C ASN A 344 4.23 -6.17 27.06
N ILE A 345 2.93 -5.81 26.99
CA ILE A 345 2.46 -4.66 26.23
C ILE A 345 1.63 -3.74 27.11
N LYS A 346 2.00 -2.45 27.14
CA LYS A 346 1.20 -1.38 27.73
C LYS A 346 0.59 -0.55 26.59
N ALA A 347 -0.74 -0.42 26.56
CA ALA A 347 -1.45 0.30 25.52
C ALA A 347 -1.74 1.75 25.94
N PHE A 348 -1.34 2.70 25.10
CA PHE A 348 -1.54 4.14 25.27
C PHE A 348 -2.42 4.67 24.16
N ILE A 349 -3.66 5.00 24.49
CA ILE A 349 -4.69 5.36 23.50
C ILE A 349 -4.88 6.87 23.45
N PHE A 350 -4.87 7.45 22.24
CA PHE A 350 -5.12 8.88 22.03
C PHE A 350 -6.32 9.16 21.13
N GLY A 351 -6.79 10.42 21.16
CA GLY A 351 -7.74 10.97 20.20
C GLY A 351 -9.22 10.76 20.54
N SER A 352 -10.08 11.14 19.60
CA SER A 352 -11.52 11.20 19.80
C SER A 352 -12.18 9.84 20.05
N TYR A 353 -11.63 8.77 19.49
CA TYR A 353 -12.15 7.40 19.59
C TYR A 353 -11.50 6.58 20.72
N ARG A 354 -10.76 7.20 21.64
CA ARG A 354 -10.04 6.50 22.73
C ARG A 354 -10.93 5.57 23.56
N ASN A 355 -12.19 5.93 23.81
CA ASN A 355 -13.11 5.09 24.56
C ASN A 355 -13.53 3.81 23.83
N LYS A 356 -13.63 3.83 22.49
CA LYS A 356 -13.91 2.64 21.68
C LYS A 356 -12.75 1.64 21.74
N PHE A 357 -11.52 2.10 21.60
CA PHE A 357 -10.33 1.25 21.74
C PHE A 357 -10.19 0.72 23.15
N HIS A 358 -10.42 1.56 24.17
CA HIS A 358 -10.37 1.16 25.58
C HIS A 358 -11.35 0.01 25.87
N LYS A 359 -12.61 0.10 25.41
CA LYS A 359 -13.61 -0.96 25.58
C LYS A 359 -13.15 -2.32 25.05
N VAL A 360 -12.39 -2.34 23.95
CA VAL A 360 -11.88 -3.58 23.34
C VAL A 360 -10.67 -4.13 24.09
N LEU A 361 -9.80 -3.26 24.64
CA LEU A 361 -8.49 -3.65 25.14
C LEU A 361 -8.39 -3.80 26.66
N ARG A 362 -9.26 -3.13 27.46
CA ARG A 362 -9.16 -3.03 28.92
C ARG A 362 -9.07 -4.38 29.65
N ASN A 363 -9.70 -5.43 29.12
CA ASN A 363 -9.69 -6.78 29.74
C ASN A 363 -8.50 -7.64 29.26
N LYS A 364 -7.63 -7.12 28.38
CA LYS A 364 -6.51 -7.85 27.78
C LYS A 364 -5.15 -7.21 28.06
N LEU A 365 -5.10 -5.90 28.19
CA LEU A 365 -3.89 -5.09 28.33
C LEU A 365 -4.00 -4.07 29.45
N LYS A 366 -2.86 -3.63 29.99
CA LYS A 366 -2.80 -2.39 30.79
C LYS A 366 -3.01 -1.20 29.84
N VAL A 367 -4.04 -0.39 30.07
CA VAL A 367 -4.46 0.67 29.14
C VAL A 367 -4.49 2.02 29.83
N LYS A 368 -3.87 3.03 29.20
CA LYS A 368 -3.97 4.44 29.59
C LYS A 368 -4.58 5.26 28.43
N LYS A 369 -5.37 6.31 28.76
CA LYS A 369 -6.08 7.14 27.78
C LYS A 369 -5.64 8.60 27.85
N TYR A 370 -5.46 9.23 26.70
CA TYR A 370 -5.05 10.63 26.56
C TYR A 370 -5.91 11.36 25.51
N LYS A 371 -5.94 12.70 25.58
CA LYS A 371 -6.66 13.50 24.58
C LYS A 371 -5.85 13.60 23.28
N THR A 372 -4.55 13.78 23.37
CA THR A 372 -3.67 14.05 22.22
C THR A 372 -2.50 13.08 22.14
N LEU A 373 -1.93 12.94 20.95
CA LEU A 373 -0.70 12.16 20.71
C LEU A 373 0.50 12.75 21.47
N ASN A 374 0.55 14.08 21.64
CA ASN A 374 1.62 14.76 22.39
C ASN A 374 1.58 14.41 23.88
N GLU A 375 0.41 14.49 24.53
CA GLU A 375 0.23 14.04 25.92
C GLU A 375 0.63 12.58 26.10
N THR A 376 0.23 11.72 25.15
CA THR A 376 0.57 10.29 25.16
C THR A 376 2.08 10.05 25.17
N LEU A 377 2.80 10.71 24.28
CA LEU A 377 4.25 10.57 24.20
C LEU A 377 4.95 11.11 25.44
N ARG A 378 4.55 12.28 25.94
CA ARG A 378 5.10 12.84 27.18
C ARG A 378 4.92 11.89 28.37
N ALA A 379 3.74 11.31 28.53
CA ALA A 379 3.46 10.35 29.60
C ALA A 379 4.33 9.07 29.49
N ILE A 380 4.57 8.57 28.27
CA ILE A 380 5.45 7.42 28.05
C ILE A 380 6.91 7.80 28.38
N PHE A 381 7.39 8.96 27.94
CA PHE A 381 8.76 9.38 28.24
C PHE A 381 9.00 9.60 29.73
N LEU A 382 8.01 10.08 30.50
CA LEU A 382 8.08 10.15 31.97
C LEU A 382 8.17 8.75 32.57
N GLU A 383 7.30 7.82 32.15
CA GLU A 383 7.29 6.44 32.67
C GLU A 383 8.61 5.68 32.37
N ILE A 384 9.27 5.97 31.26
CA ILE A 384 10.55 5.35 30.89
C ILE A 384 11.73 5.93 31.69
N LYS A 385 11.71 7.21 32.07
CA LYS A 385 12.78 7.83 32.89
C LYS A 385 13.03 7.08 34.20
N ASP A 386 11.99 6.53 34.78
CA ASP A 386 12.05 5.80 36.04
C ASP A 386 12.52 4.33 35.88
N GLN A 387 12.86 3.90 34.64
CA GLN A 387 13.22 2.50 34.31
C GLN A 387 14.54 2.43 33.52
N GLU A 388 15.65 2.88 34.10
CA GLU A 388 16.94 3.04 33.38
C GLU A 388 17.60 1.75 32.87
N ILE A 389 17.17 0.56 33.30
CA ILE A 389 17.90 -0.71 33.06
C ILE A 389 17.31 -1.57 31.94
N LYS A 390 16.09 -1.32 31.47
CA LYS A 390 15.39 -2.17 30.49
C LYS A 390 15.36 -1.57 29.09
N LYS A 391 15.53 -2.44 28.10
CA LYS A 391 15.31 -2.05 26.70
C LYS A 391 13.83 -1.82 26.45
N ASN A 392 13.44 -0.56 26.23
CA ASN A 392 12.06 -0.14 25.99
C ASN A 392 11.79 0.06 24.52
N ILE A 393 10.60 -0.34 24.05
CA ILE A 393 10.15 -0.12 22.68
C ILE A 393 8.92 0.79 22.69
N ILE A 394 9.01 1.97 22.11
CA ILE A 394 7.83 2.78 21.79
C ILE A 394 7.37 2.42 20.38
N PHE A 395 6.20 1.81 20.27
CA PHE A 395 5.63 1.38 19.01
C PHE A 395 4.38 2.20 18.67
N PHE A 396 4.53 3.13 17.74
CA PHE A 396 3.42 3.93 17.22
C PHE A 396 2.78 3.19 16.05
N SER A 397 1.73 2.43 16.33
CA SER A 397 0.94 1.69 15.35
C SER A 397 -0.55 1.89 15.67
N PRO A 398 -1.16 2.92 15.07
CA PRO A 398 -2.44 3.46 15.51
C PRO A 398 -3.63 2.52 15.46
N ALA A 399 -3.62 1.47 14.67
CA ALA A 399 -4.73 0.53 14.48
C ALA A 399 -6.06 1.22 14.07
N GLY A 400 -5.99 2.46 13.62
CA GLY A 400 -7.11 3.29 13.20
C GLY A 400 -6.75 4.26 12.08
N ALA A 401 -7.74 4.65 11.26
CA ALA A 401 -7.54 5.66 10.22
C ALA A 401 -7.27 7.04 10.85
N SER A 402 -6.51 7.89 10.14
CA SER A 402 -6.00 9.17 10.67
C SER A 402 -6.95 10.36 10.55
N PHE A 403 -8.08 10.18 9.85
CA PHE A 403 -8.95 11.29 9.41
C PHE A 403 -9.76 11.97 10.52
N ASP A 404 -9.63 11.53 11.76
CA ASP A 404 -10.21 12.22 12.93
C ASP A 404 -9.43 13.48 13.33
N SER A 405 -8.11 13.50 13.11
CA SER A 405 -7.23 14.57 13.58
C SER A 405 -6.14 14.97 12.59
N PHE A 406 -5.97 14.24 11.49
CA PHE A 406 -4.91 14.44 10.50
C PHE A 406 -5.44 14.30 9.08
N LYS A 407 -4.81 14.97 8.12
CA LYS A 407 -5.18 14.87 6.68
C LYS A 407 -5.01 13.47 6.11
N ASN A 408 -4.01 12.75 6.55
CA ASN A 408 -3.66 11.40 6.12
C ASN A 408 -2.69 10.75 7.12
N PHE A 409 -2.28 9.52 6.86
CA PHE A 409 -1.34 8.81 7.75
C PHE A 409 0.09 9.39 7.67
N GLU A 410 0.47 9.99 6.55
CA GLU A 410 1.76 10.67 6.39
C GLU A 410 1.85 11.89 7.32
N ASP A 411 0.81 12.71 7.34
CA ASP A 411 0.71 13.88 8.22
C ASP A 411 0.77 13.47 9.70
N ARG A 412 0.03 12.42 10.07
CA ARG A 412 0.07 11.82 11.41
C ARG A 412 1.46 11.29 11.77
N GLY A 413 2.12 10.61 10.83
CA GLY A 413 3.46 10.07 11.02
C GLY A 413 4.53 11.15 11.13
N ASN A 414 4.43 12.22 10.35
CA ASN A 414 5.28 13.40 10.45
C ASN A 414 5.14 14.09 11.80
N TYR A 415 3.90 14.27 12.26
CA TYR A 415 3.62 14.87 13.55
C TYR A 415 4.22 14.06 14.71
N PHE A 416 4.09 12.72 14.65
CA PHE A 416 4.76 11.82 15.61
C PHE A 416 6.28 12.02 15.61
N ASN A 417 6.92 11.97 14.43
CA ASN A 417 8.37 12.14 14.32
C ASN A 417 8.84 13.49 14.87
N LYS A 418 8.07 14.56 14.64
CA LYS A 418 8.37 15.91 15.15
C LYS A 418 8.35 15.96 16.68
N ILE A 419 7.34 15.33 17.32
CA ILE A 419 7.25 15.28 18.79
C ILE A 419 8.40 14.44 19.36
N VAL A 420 8.65 13.26 18.80
CA VAL A 420 9.75 12.38 19.21
C VAL A 420 11.07 13.13 19.18
N LYS A 421 11.36 13.83 18.06
CA LYS A 421 12.58 14.64 17.93
C LYS A 421 12.69 15.70 19.05
N LYS A 422 11.58 16.40 19.35
CA LYS A 422 11.57 17.38 20.44
C LYS A 422 11.86 16.74 21.80
N LEU A 423 11.23 15.59 22.11
CA LEU A 423 11.37 14.94 23.42
C LEU A 423 12.75 14.29 23.63
N ILE A 424 13.42 13.86 22.56
CA ILE A 424 14.76 13.27 22.64
C ILE A 424 15.84 14.35 22.76
N TYR A 425 15.69 15.48 22.04
CA TYR A 425 16.71 16.52 21.95
C TYR A 425 16.37 17.78 22.78
N ALA A 426 15.28 17.78 23.57
CA ALA A 426 14.94 18.84 24.49
C ALA A 426 15.64 18.66 25.85
N LYS A 427 16.94 18.27 25.83
CA LYS A 427 17.81 18.29 27.00
C LYS A 427 18.73 19.49 26.94
#